data_d609f9bca044ca4e609b7fa06fc7947a
#
_entry.id   d609f9bca044ca4e609b7fa06fc7947a
#
_cell.length_a   1.000
_cell.length_b   1.000
_cell.length_c   1.000
_cell.angle_alpha   90.00
_cell.angle_beta   90.00
_cell.angle_gamma   90.00
#
_symmetry.space_group_name_H-M   'P 1'
#
loop_
_entity.id
_entity.type
_entity.pdbx_description
1 polymer ?
#
loop_
_entity_poly.entity_id
_entity_poly.type
_entity_poly.pdbx_seq_one_letter_code
_entity_poly.pdbx_strand_id
1 'polypeptide(L)'
;MNDKTFLSYLKHADKPFSGWDFSFIDDTGRMKSDLLSWSYGSMALSLIQDSKSMLDMGTGGGEFLSKLGPFPSSAYATECYLPNVPVATERLTPLGVQVVQIDDDEDLPFESGQFDLIINKHESYSVEEVRRILSKGGLFFLSLIHISEPTRQA
;
A
#
# COMPACT_ATOMS: atom_id res chain seq x y z
N MET A 1 9.60 23.63 -23.27
CA MET A 1 10.18 22.26 -23.24
C MET A 1 10.40 21.86 -24.69
N ASN A 2 11.59 21.33 -25.03
CA ASN A 2 11.90 20.94 -26.40
C ASN A 2 11.08 19.66 -26.73
N ASP A 3 10.48 19.56 -27.93
CA ASP A 3 9.67 18.43 -28.37
C ASP A 3 10.41 17.09 -28.26
N LYS A 4 11.73 17.08 -28.52
CA LYS A 4 12.56 15.86 -28.38
C LYS A 4 12.63 15.36 -26.94
N THR A 5 12.70 16.26 -25.96
CA THR A 5 12.71 15.91 -24.54
C THR A 5 11.36 15.37 -24.10
N PHE A 6 10.27 16.00 -24.55
CA PHE A 6 8.92 15.52 -24.29
C PHE A 6 8.69 14.11 -24.87
N LEU A 7 9.06 13.89 -26.14
CA LEU A 7 8.95 12.59 -26.79
C LEU A 7 9.81 11.50 -26.10
N SER A 8 10.94 11.89 -25.51
CA SER A 8 11.77 10.94 -24.72
C SER A 8 11.05 10.51 -23.44
N TYR A 9 10.26 11.39 -22.83
CA TYR A 9 9.48 11.04 -21.63
C TYR A 9 8.27 10.16 -21.96
N LEU A 10 7.60 10.40 -23.10
CA LEU A 10 6.48 9.55 -23.53
C LEU A 10 6.89 8.09 -23.73
N LYS A 11 8.11 7.82 -24.19
CA LYS A 11 8.62 6.44 -24.30
C LYS A 11 8.71 5.68 -22.98
N HIS A 12 8.70 6.40 -21.86
CA HIS A 12 8.73 5.80 -20.53
C HIS A 12 7.31 5.58 -19.96
N ALA A 13 6.31 6.29 -20.50
CA ALA A 13 4.92 6.14 -20.05
C ALA A 13 4.34 4.75 -20.40
N ASP A 14 4.82 4.17 -21.51
CA ASP A 14 4.34 2.87 -21.99
C ASP A 14 5.14 1.68 -21.44
N LYS A 15 6.10 1.92 -20.55
CA LYS A 15 6.85 0.81 -19.93
C LYS A 15 5.94 0.07 -18.95
N PRO A 16 5.74 -1.23 -19.16
CA PRO A 16 5.04 -2.03 -18.16
C PRO A 16 5.84 -2.03 -16.86
N PHE A 17 5.16 -1.81 -15.74
CA PHE A 17 5.75 -1.99 -14.42
C PHE A 17 4.86 -2.93 -13.60
N SER A 18 5.44 -3.60 -12.63
CA SER A 18 4.72 -4.46 -11.70
C SER A 18 5.27 -4.24 -10.28
N GLY A 19 4.41 -4.38 -9.30
CA GLY A 19 4.77 -4.05 -7.94
C GLY A 19 4.96 -2.55 -7.74
N TRP A 20 5.77 -2.17 -6.77
CA TRP A 20 6.09 -0.77 -6.41
C TRP A 20 7.53 -0.42 -6.78
N ASP A 21 7.99 -0.89 -7.96
CA ASP A 21 9.36 -0.64 -8.46
C ASP A 21 9.39 0.57 -9.39
N PHE A 22 9.86 1.70 -8.89
CA PHE A 22 10.07 2.95 -9.62
C PHE A 22 11.54 3.24 -9.91
N SER A 23 12.44 2.25 -9.81
CA SER A 23 13.88 2.39 -10.03
C SER A 23 14.21 3.06 -11.36
N PHE A 24 13.43 2.80 -12.41
CA PHE A 24 13.59 3.43 -13.72
C PHE A 24 13.40 4.96 -13.73
N ILE A 25 12.81 5.53 -12.68
CA ILE A 25 12.67 6.99 -12.46
C ILE A 25 13.70 7.47 -11.45
N ASP A 26 13.85 6.74 -10.34
CA ASP A 26 14.78 7.07 -9.24
C ASP A 26 16.22 7.10 -9.72
N ASP A 27 16.66 6.08 -10.44
CA ASP A 27 18.03 5.96 -10.97
C ASP A 27 18.39 7.09 -11.94
N THR A 28 17.39 7.78 -12.50
CA THR A 28 17.61 8.95 -13.37
C THR A 28 17.67 10.27 -12.59
N GLY A 29 17.45 10.24 -11.28
CA GLY A 29 17.38 11.42 -10.42
C GLY A 29 16.16 12.30 -10.65
N ARG A 30 15.13 11.82 -11.36
CA ARG A 30 13.87 12.54 -11.59
C ARG A 30 12.95 12.51 -10.38
N MET A 31 13.08 11.48 -9.55
CA MET A 31 12.41 11.37 -8.26
C MET A 31 13.47 11.38 -7.16
N LYS A 32 13.23 12.14 -6.10
CA LYS A 32 14.09 12.20 -4.92
C LYS A 32 13.18 12.20 -3.69
N SER A 33 13.58 11.45 -2.70
CA SER A 33 12.91 11.43 -1.39
C SER A 33 13.89 11.87 -0.32
N ASP A 34 13.48 12.83 0.49
CA ASP A 34 14.23 13.21 1.69
C ASP A 34 13.93 12.23 2.83
N LEU A 35 14.91 12.09 3.73
CA LEU A 35 14.72 11.27 4.92
C LEU A 35 13.72 11.93 5.88
N LEU A 36 12.75 11.16 6.31
CA LEU A 36 11.80 11.58 7.37
C LEU A 36 12.44 11.32 8.74
N SER A 37 12.07 12.15 9.73
CA SER A 37 12.45 11.96 11.13
C SER A 37 11.76 10.76 11.80
N TRP A 38 10.82 10.12 11.11
CA TRP A 38 10.07 8.94 11.54
C TRP A 38 10.02 7.92 10.41
N SER A 39 9.76 6.68 10.75
CA SER A 39 9.65 5.58 9.78
C SER A 39 8.31 4.88 9.92
N TYR A 40 7.49 4.94 8.86
CA TYR A 40 6.26 4.17 8.78
C TYR A 40 6.52 2.67 9.01
N GLY A 41 7.55 2.13 8.38
CA GLY A 41 7.90 0.71 8.50
C GLY A 41 8.22 0.28 9.93
N SER A 42 9.00 1.09 10.66
CA SER A 42 9.33 0.78 12.06
C SER A 42 8.10 0.83 12.97
N MET A 43 7.20 1.78 12.73
CA MET A 43 5.95 1.87 13.48
C MET A 43 5.00 0.72 13.14
N ALA A 44 4.83 0.43 11.83
CA ALA A 44 4.00 -0.69 11.37
C ALA A 44 4.50 -2.03 11.91
N LEU A 45 5.81 -2.26 11.91
CA LEU A 45 6.41 -3.48 12.45
C LEU A 45 6.03 -3.71 13.93
N SER A 46 6.12 -2.68 14.76
CA SER A 46 5.72 -2.78 16.17
C SER A 46 4.24 -3.12 16.32
N LEU A 47 3.37 -2.46 15.55
CA LEU A 47 1.92 -2.71 15.58
C LEU A 47 1.56 -4.12 15.12
N ILE A 48 2.22 -4.62 14.07
CA ILE A 48 2.02 -5.98 13.56
C ILE A 48 2.37 -7.03 14.61
N GLN A 49 3.47 -6.85 15.34
CA GLN A 49 3.90 -7.78 16.39
C GLN A 49 2.91 -7.86 17.55
N ASP A 50 2.18 -6.79 17.82
CA ASP A 50 1.18 -6.74 18.90
C ASP A 50 -0.22 -7.18 18.44
N SER A 51 -0.44 -7.37 17.13
CA SER A 51 -1.75 -7.70 16.55
C SER A 51 -2.00 -9.22 16.54
N LYS A 52 -3.29 -9.59 16.50
CA LYS A 52 -3.76 -10.98 16.34
C LYS A 52 -4.33 -11.23 14.95
N SER A 53 -4.87 -10.19 14.34
CA SER A 53 -5.46 -10.21 13.01
C SER A 53 -5.18 -8.89 12.30
N MET A 54 -4.63 -8.96 11.10
CA MET A 54 -4.26 -7.74 10.37
C MET A 54 -4.69 -7.76 8.92
N LEU A 55 -4.86 -6.55 8.38
CA LEU A 55 -5.04 -6.28 6.96
C LEU A 55 -4.04 -5.21 6.50
N ASP A 56 -3.35 -5.46 5.39
CA ASP A 56 -2.63 -4.44 4.61
C ASP A 56 -3.45 -4.06 3.39
N MET A 57 -3.87 -2.81 3.29
CA MET A 57 -4.68 -2.31 2.17
C MET A 57 -3.79 -1.81 1.04
N GLY A 58 -4.02 -2.30 -0.18
CA GLY A 58 -3.27 -1.90 -1.37
C GLY A 58 -1.79 -2.28 -1.30
N THR A 59 -1.51 -3.59 -1.15
CA THR A 59 -0.14 -4.08 -0.89
C THR A 59 0.83 -3.92 -2.07
N GLY A 60 0.34 -3.61 -3.27
CA GLY A 60 1.15 -3.60 -4.48
C GLY A 60 1.66 -5.00 -4.80
N GLY A 61 2.94 -5.11 -5.12
CA GLY A 61 3.59 -6.42 -5.28
C GLY A 61 4.05 -7.06 -3.96
N GLY A 62 3.67 -6.50 -2.79
CA GLY A 62 4.05 -7.02 -1.47
C GLY A 62 5.48 -6.71 -1.04
N GLU A 63 6.23 -5.88 -1.79
CA GLU A 63 7.65 -5.58 -1.52
C GLU A 63 7.88 -4.97 -0.14
N PHE A 64 6.97 -4.09 0.25
CA PHE A 64 7.07 -3.42 1.54
C PHE A 64 6.63 -4.34 2.66
N LEU A 65 5.44 -4.94 2.54
CA LEU A 65 4.88 -5.80 3.57
C LEU A 65 5.79 -7.00 3.88
N SER A 66 6.39 -7.62 2.88
CA SER A 66 7.28 -8.78 3.06
C SER A 66 8.47 -8.55 4.00
N LYS A 67 8.82 -7.29 4.28
CA LYS A 67 9.92 -6.89 5.18
C LYS A 67 9.48 -6.70 6.63
N LEU A 68 8.16 -6.77 6.90
CA LEU A 68 7.58 -6.43 8.20
C LEU A 68 7.22 -7.66 9.08
N GLY A 69 7.52 -8.87 8.60
CA GLY A 69 7.25 -10.09 9.37
C GLY A 69 8.08 -10.20 10.67
N PRO A 70 7.73 -11.11 11.58
CA PRO A 70 6.68 -12.13 11.42
C PRO A 70 5.26 -11.56 11.54
N PHE A 71 4.30 -12.23 10.89
CA PHE A 71 2.90 -11.84 10.88
C PHE A 71 2.05 -12.66 11.84
N PRO A 72 0.90 -12.13 12.32
CA PRO A 72 -0.08 -12.91 13.06
C PRO A 72 -0.66 -14.05 12.19
N SER A 73 -1.27 -15.05 12.82
CA SER A 73 -1.86 -16.19 12.11
C SER A 73 -3.03 -15.82 11.19
N SER A 74 -3.65 -14.66 11.41
CA SER A 74 -4.70 -14.08 10.58
C SER A 74 -4.18 -12.81 9.93
N ALA A 75 -3.42 -12.96 8.84
CA ALA A 75 -2.84 -11.84 8.09
C ALA A 75 -3.33 -11.85 6.65
N TYR A 76 -3.84 -10.70 6.20
CA TYR A 76 -4.39 -10.50 4.87
C TYR A 76 -3.76 -9.26 4.22
N ALA A 77 -3.77 -9.27 2.89
CA ALA A 77 -3.41 -8.12 2.07
C ALA A 77 -4.39 -7.98 0.91
N THR A 78 -4.88 -6.78 0.63
CA THR A 78 -5.70 -6.52 -0.56
C THR A 78 -4.89 -5.93 -1.70
N GLU A 79 -5.31 -6.20 -2.93
CA GLU A 79 -4.76 -5.60 -4.14
C GLU A 79 -5.83 -5.53 -5.23
N CYS A 80 -6.02 -4.34 -5.83
CA CYS A 80 -7.00 -4.13 -6.90
C CYS A 80 -6.37 -4.20 -8.30
N TYR A 81 -5.09 -3.90 -8.45
CA TYR A 81 -4.42 -3.94 -9.74
C TYR A 81 -4.04 -5.39 -10.10
N LEU A 82 -4.80 -5.98 -11.03
CA LEU A 82 -4.69 -7.38 -11.42
C LEU A 82 -3.26 -7.88 -11.68
N PRO A 83 -2.37 -7.14 -12.38
CA PRO A 83 -0.99 -7.58 -12.59
C PRO A 83 -0.17 -7.74 -11.31
N ASN A 84 -0.52 -7.05 -10.23
CA ASN A 84 0.18 -7.15 -8.95
C ASN A 84 -0.24 -8.38 -8.13
N VAL A 85 -1.47 -8.85 -8.29
CA VAL A 85 -2.04 -9.94 -7.48
C VAL A 85 -1.17 -11.20 -7.49
N PRO A 86 -0.73 -11.75 -8.65
CA PRO A 86 0.13 -12.92 -8.66
C PRO A 86 1.51 -12.64 -8.04
N VAL A 87 2.05 -11.44 -8.23
CA VAL A 87 3.36 -11.03 -7.67
C VAL A 87 3.30 -10.97 -6.14
N ALA A 88 2.25 -10.33 -5.61
CA ALA A 88 2.01 -10.27 -4.18
C ALA A 88 1.76 -11.66 -3.58
N THR A 89 0.96 -12.49 -4.25
CA THR A 89 0.65 -13.85 -3.80
C THR A 89 1.91 -14.71 -3.70
N GLU A 90 2.75 -14.71 -4.72
CA GLU A 90 4.02 -15.45 -4.72
C GLU A 90 4.93 -15.02 -3.57
N ARG A 91 4.99 -13.71 -3.29
CA ARG A 91 5.86 -13.12 -2.26
C ARG A 91 5.33 -13.30 -0.85
N LEU A 92 4.04 -13.14 -0.63
CA LEU A 92 3.44 -13.03 0.69
C LEU A 92 2.90 -14.34 1.25
N THR A 93 2.43 -15.26 0.40
CA THR A 93 1.91 -16.56 0.85
C THR A 93 2.92 -17.38 1.65
N PRO A 94 4.21 -17.46 1.27
CA PRO A 94 5.21 -18.16 2.08
C PRO A 94 5.44 -17.56 3.47
N LEU A 95 5.02 -16.29 3.66
CA LEU A 95 5.12 -15.58 4.93
C LEU A 95 3.84 -15.69 5.78
N GLY A 96 2.84 -16.44 5.30
CA GLY A 96 1.58 -16.66 6.01
C GLY A 96 0.54 -15.56 5.79
N VAL A 97 0.74 -14.66 4.81
CA VAL A 97 -0.23 -13.61 4.46
C VAL A 97 -1.09 -14.06 3.28
N GLN A 98 -2.41 -13.93 3.40
CA GLN A 98 -3.36 -14.24 2.34
C GLN A 98 -3.62 -13.00 1.49
N VAL A 99 -3.32 -13.09 0.19
CA VAL A 99 -3.60 -12.01 -0.76
C VAL A 99 -5.01 -12.16 -1.31
N VAL A 100 -5.80 -11.11 -1.22
CA VAL A 100 -7.19 -11.04 -1.67
C VAL A 100 -7.30 -9.96 -2.75
N GLN A 101 -7.69 -10.39 -3.95
CA GLN A 101 -8.02 -9.45 -5.00
C GLN A 101 -9.34 -8.76 -4.66
N ILE A 102 -9.39 -7.45 -4.87
CA ILE A 102 -10.60 -6.64 -4.75
C ILE A 102 -10.82 -5.84 -6.04
N ASP A 103 -12.05 -5.44 -6.28
CA ASP A 103 -12.38 -4.56 -7.42
C ASP A 103 -12.30 -3.08 -7.01
N ASP A 104 -12.69 -2.79 -5.77
CA ASP A 104 -12.62 -1.46 -5.15
C ASP A 104 -12.56 -1.59 -3.61
N ASP A 105 -12.53 -0.44 -2.92
CA ASP A 105 -12.48 -0.37 -1.45
C ASP A 105 -13.87 -0.20 -0.80
N GLU A 106 -14.95 -0.19 -1.57
CA GLU A 106 -16.31 0.09 -1.08
C GLU A 106 -17.05 -1.16 -0.60
N ASP A 107 -16.62 -2.36 -1.04
CA ASP A 107 -17.17 -3.65 -0.64
C ASP A 107 -16.08 -4.69 -0.43
N LEU A 108 -15.46 -4.66 0.74
CA LEU A 108 -14.36 -5.55 1.08
C LEU A 108 -14.87 -6.93 1.51
N PRO A 109 -14.30 -8.04 1.00
CA PRO A 109 -14.77 -9.40 1.26
C PRO A 109 -14.36 -9.93 2.65
N PHE A 110 -14.56 -9.12 3.68
CA PHE A 110 -14.22 -9.43 5.06
C PHE A 110 -15.42 -9.26 5.99
N GLU A 111 -15.40 -9.97 7.11
CA GLU A 111 -16.45 -9.88 8.13
C GLU A 111 -16.34 -8.59 8.95
N SER A 112 -17.45 -8.15 9.53
CA SER A 112 -17.46 -7.01 10.45
C SER A 112 -16.63 -7.32 11.69
N GLY A 113 -15.72 -6.40 12.04
CA GLY A 113 -14.86 -6.55 13.21
C GLY A 113 -13.78 -7.62 13.09
N GLN A 114 -13.40 -8.00 11.88
CA GLN A 114 -12.45 -9.09 11.63
C GLN A 114 -11.02 -8.75 12.06
N PHE A 115 -10.60 -7.48 11.94
CA PHE A 115 -9.21 -7.06 12.12
C PHE A 115 -9.02 -6.19 13.37
N ASP A 116 -8.00 -6.47 14.15
CA ASP A 116 -7.56 -5.59 15.24
C ASP A 116 -6.49 -4.59 14.77
N LEU A 117 -5.86 -4.83 13.60
CA LEU A 117 -4.97 -3.89 12.95
C LEU A 117 -5.28 -3.81 11.45
N ILE A 118 -5.46 -2.60 10.94
CA ILE A 118 -5.49 -2.30 9.52
C ILE A 118 -4.37 -1.30 9.24
N ILE A 119 -3.49 -1.61 8.29
CA ILE A 119 -2.45 -0.70 7.82
C ILE A 119 -2.77 -0.28 6.38
N ASN A 120 -2.47 0.97 6.06
CA ASN A 120 -2.64 1.53 4.72
C ASN A 120 -1.51 2.53 4.44
N LYS A 121 -0.80 2.28 3.37
CA LYS A 121 0.29 3.15 2.93
C LYS A 121 0.01 3.68 1.53
N HIS A 122 -0.53 4.89 1.46
CA HIS A 122 -0.78 5.64 0.23
C HIS A 122 -1.89 5.09 -0.68
N GLU A 123 -2.71 4.17 -0.18
CA GLU A 123 -3.85 3.62 -0.91
C GLU A 123 -5.15 4.36 -0.56
N SER A 124 -6.12 4.31 -1.48
CA SER A 124 -7.48 4.73 -1.22
C SER A 124 -8.16 3.84 -0.18
N TYR A 125 -9.25 4.32 0.41
CA TYR A 125 -10.05 3.52 1.34
C TYR A 125 -11.45 4.12 1.52
N SER A 126 -12.43 3.25 1.78
CA SER A 126 -13.75 3.64 2.27
C SER A 126 -13.73 3.70 3.79
N VAL A 127 -14.12 4.85 4.35
CA VAL A 127 -14.21 5.03 5.82
C VAL A 127 -15.23 4.07 6.43
N GLU A 128 -16.34 3.84 5.73
CA GLU A 128 -17.42 2.96 6.11
C GLU A 128 -16.94 1.51 6.20
N GLU A 129 -16.20 1.05 5.19
CA GLU A 129 -15.66 -0.32 5.15
C GLU A 129 -14.55 -0.52 6.18
N VAL A 130 -13.60 0.40 6.30
CA VAL A 130 -12.59 0.34 7.36
C VAL A 130 -13.26 0.25 8.73
N ARG A 131 -14.27 1.08 8.99
CA ARG A 131 -15.02 1.04 10.26
C ARG A 131 -15.75 -0.28 10.46
N ARG A 132 -16.32 -0.86 9.40
CA ARG A 132 -17.05 -2.13 9.45
C ARG A 132 -16.15 -3.29 9.80
N ILE A 133 -14.99 -3.41 9.12
CA ILE A 133 -14.09 -4.55 9.27
C ILE A 133 -13.13 -4.42 10.46
N LEU A 134 -12.93 -3.20 11.00
CA LEU A 134 -12.10 -2.97 12.18
C LEU A 134 -12.84 -3.42 13.45
N SER A 135 -12.19 -4.21 14.27
CA SER A 135 -12.72 -4.67 15.55
C SER A 135 -12.84 -3.53 16.57
N LYS A 136 -13.69 -3.71 17.57
CA LYS A 136 -13.81 -2.73 18.66
C LYS A 136 -12.48 -2.57 19.39
N GLY A 137 -11.94 -1.35 19.37
CA GLY A 137 -10.63 -1.04 19.94
C GLY A 137 -9.46 -1.34 19.02
N GLY A 138 -9.73 -1.80 17.79
CA GLY A 138 -8.71 -1.98 16.76
C GLY A 138 -8.12 -0.67 16.28
N LEU A 139 -6.98 -0.76 15.60
CA LEU A 139 -6.21 0.39 15.13
C LEU A 139 -6.19 0.44 13.59
N PHE A 140 -6.49 1.61 13.04
CA PHE A 140 -6.22 1.93 11.63
C PHE A 140 -4.97 2.80 11.53
N PHE A 141 -3.89 2.26 10.98
CA PHE A 141 -2.61 2.94 10.83
C PHE A 141 -2.42 3.40 9.39
N LEU A 142 -2.57 4.70 9.16
CA LEU A 142 -2.66 5.31 7.84
C LEU A 142 -1.47 6.23 7.57
N SER A 143 -0.89 6.12 6.36
CA SER A 143 0.04 7.10 5.80
C SER A 143 -0.48 7.57 4.45
N LEU A 144 -0.71 8.88 4.33
CA LEU A 144 -1.18 9.52 3.09
C LEU A 144 -0.10 10.46 2.53
N ILE A 145 -0.08 10.57 1.21
CA ILE A 145 0.59 11.66 0.52
C ILE A 145 -0.45 12.74 0.29
N HIS A 146 -0.29 13.88 0.95
CA HIS A 146 -1.11 15.07 0.67
C HIS A 146 -0.44 15.92 -0.40
N ILE A 147 -1.09 16.02 -1.55
CA ILE A 147 -0.87 17.11 -2.48
C ILE A 147 -1.94 18.14 -2.12
N SER A 148 -1.60 19.09 -1.26
CA SER A 148 -2.46 20.26 -1.07
C SER A 148 -2.25 21.20 -2.24
N GLU A 149 -3.26 21.37 -3.09
CA GLU A 149 -3.29 22.51 -4.01
C GLU A 149 -3.24 23.80 -3.17
N PRO A 150 -2.36 24.77 -3.53
CA PRO A 150 -2.37 26.06 -2.87
C PRO A 150 -3.74 26.69 -3.11
N THR A 151 -4.56 26.76 -2.09
CA THR A 151 -5.79 27.56 -2.09
C THR A 151 -5.38 29.00 -2.40
N ARG A 152 -5.64 29.48 -3.61
CA ARG A 152 -5.61 30.90 -3.90
C ARG A 152 -6.68 31.53 -3.01
N GLN A 153 -6.23 32.13 -1.91
CA GLN A 153 -7.09 33.12 -1.22
C GLN A 153 -7.27 34.27 -2.22
N ALA A 154 -8.49 34.43 -2.66
CA ALA A 154 -8.91 35.59 -3.42
C ALA A 154 -8.91 36.84 -2.52
#